data_590f00b3593d50f80db4716224a2fa06
#
_entry.id   590f00b3593d50f80db4716224a2fa06
#
_cell.length_a   1.000
_cell.length_b   1.000
_cell.length_c   1.000
_cell.angle_alpha   90.00
_cell.angle_beta   90.00
_cell.angle_gamma   90.00
#
_symmetry.space_group_name_H-M   'P 1'
#
loop_
_entity.id
_entity.type
_entity.pdbx_description
1 polymer ?
#
loop_
_entity_poly.entity_id
_entity_poly.type
_entity_poly.pdbx_seq_one_letter_code
_entity_poly.pdbx_strand_id
1 'polypeptide(L)'
;MLKFPKDFVWGSSTSGPQTEGRVPGDGKGDNLWDYWFQVEPNRYYNGIGPDKTSTFYENWEKDIELLLETGHTAFRTSIQWSRIFPQGRGEVNPQGVAFYRQVFEAIKANGIHLLVNLYHFDLPFALQEDGDGWENKATIKAYEDYARFCFQTYGDLVDQWITFNEPIVPVEFGYFYDAHYPHKVDAKAAVKVAYHTQLASTLAVKACHETLPDSKIGIVLNLTPAYPRSQHPADVKAARIADLFQAQSFLDPSVLGTYPEELVEILAEHDLLPDSTAEELELIREHTVDFLGVNYYQPLRVMAPRFAKHPGSPLLPEHFYEPYVMPGRKINPHRGWEIYEQGIYHIAQNIKENYGNIEWMLTENGMGVEGEDKFRENGMIQDDYRIDFVKGHLRELHRAIEDGANCKGYLIWTFIDCWSWLNSYKNRYGLVELDLETQERRLKKSGHWFKELSDNNGF
;
A
#
# COMPACT_ATOMS: atom_id res chain seq x y z
N MET A 1 25.81 8.38 -15.81
CA MET A 1 24.37 8.18 -16.01
C MET A 1 24.05 6.74 -15.60
N LEU A 2 23.23 6.55 -14.57
CA LEU A 2 22.73 5.24 -14.16
C LEU A 2 21.69 4.77 -15.17
N LYS A 3 21.79 3.53 -15.64
CA LYS A 3 20.82 2.93 -16.57
C LYS A 3 20.20 1.69 -15.95
N PHE A 4 18.91 1.59 -16.02
CA PHE A 4 18.14 0.45 -15.55
C PHE A 4 17.97 -0.62 -16.64
N PRO A 5 17.54 -1.84 -16.31
CA PRO A 5 17.25 -2.87 -17.31
C PRO A 5 16.30 -2.35 -18.39
N LYS A 6 16.42 -2.89 -19.60
CA LYS A 6 15.67 -2.38 -20.78
C LYS A 6 14.14 -2.52 -20.61
N ASP A 7 13.72 -3.53 -19.86
CA ASP A 7 12.32 -3.86 -19.56
C ASP A 7 11.83 -3.28 -18.20
N PHE A 8 12.62 -2.38 -17.60
CA PHE A 8 12.26 -1.72 -16.35
C PHE A 8 11.15 -0.70 -16.57
N VAL A 9 10.08 -0.80 -15.75
CA VAL A 9 8.93 0.11 -15.90
C VAL A 9 9.01 1.29 -14.95
N TRP A 10 8.57 2.46 -15.44
CA TRP A 10 8.53 3.71 -14.72
C TRP A 10 7.08 4.20 -14.59
N GLY A 11 6.66 4.51 -13.38
CA GLY A 11 5.30 4.94 -13.18
C GLY A 11 5.03 5.57 -11.83
N SER A 12 3.77 5.67 -11.53
CA SER A 12 3.27 6.12 -10.23
C SER A 12 2.15 5.24 -9.72
N SER A 13 1.94 5.31 -8.41
CA SER A 13 0.85 4.65 -7.72
C SER A 13 -0.19 5.64 -7.22
N THR A 14 -1.45 5.23 -7.28
CA THR A 14 -2.59 5.88 -6.66
C THR A 14 -3.49 4.84 -5.99
N SER A 15 -4.57 5.28 -5.36
CA SER A 15 -5.63 4.39 -4.89
C SER A 15 -7.00 5.01 -5.12
N GLY A 16 -8.01 4.17 -5.35
CA GLY A 16 -9.38 4.61 -5.58
C GLY A 16 -9.91 5.49 -4.46
N PRO A 17 -9.86 5.09 -3.16
CA PRO A 17 -10.38 5.91 -2.06
C PRO A 17 -9.69 7.26 -1.91
N GLN A 18 -8.43 7.40 -2.36
CA GLN A 18 -7.67 8.64 -2.22
C GLN A 18 -7.81 9.60 -3.41
N THR A 19 -8.34 9.14 -4.54
CA THR A 19 -8.35 9.92 -5.79
C THR A 19 -9.71 10.06 -6.46
N GLU A 20 -10.57 9.05 -6.38
CA GLU A 20 -11.81 9.03 -7.18
C GLU A 20 -12.86 10.03 -6.72
N GLY A 21 -13.00 10.22 -5.41
CA GLY A 21 -14.07 11.01 -4.83
C GLY A 21 -15.44 10.34 -4.92
N ARG A 22 -16.48 11.11 -4.67
CA ARG A 22 -17.87 10.68 -4.70
C ARG A 22 -18.70 11.66 -5.53
N VAL A 23 -19.45 11.12 -6.48
CA VAL A 23 -20.37 11.88 -7.31
C VAL A 23 -21.81 11.49 -6.97
N PRO A 24 -22.72 12.45 -6.73
CA PRO A 24 -24.12 12.14 -6.47
C PRO A 24 -24.73 11.27 -7.57
N GLY A 25 -25.27 10.11 -7.17
CA GLY A 25 -25.93 9.19 -8.09
C GLY A 25 -24.98 8.20 -8.80
N ASP A 26 -23.69 8.13 -8.46
CA ASP A 26 -22.72 7.18 -9.00
C ASP A 26 -22.92 5.72 -8.51
N GLY A 27 -23.84 5.52 -7.59
CA GLY A 27 -24.18 4.20 -7.03
C GLY A 27 -23.15 3.61 -6.08
N LYS A 28 -22.05 4.32 -5.78
CA LYS A 28 -21.03 3.87 -4.81
C LYS A 28 -21.62 3.77 -3.40
N GLY A 29 -21.41 2.63 -2.74
CA GLY A 29 -21.66 2.48 -1.30
C GLY A 29 -20.58 3.14 -0.45
N ASP A 30 -20.89 3.35 0.83
CA ASP A 30 -19.88 3.84 1.78
C ASP A 30 -18.83 2.75 2.05
N ASN A 31 -17.57 3.16 2.13
CA ASN A 31 -16.50 2.36 2.72
C ASN A 31 -16.22 2.84 4.16
N LEU A 32 -15.28 2.21 4.85
CA LEU A 32 -14.92 2.59 6.23
C LEU A 32 -14.51 4.04 6.38
N TRP A 33 -13.83 4.63 5.39
CA TRP A 33 -13.37 6.01 5.43
C TRP A 33 -14.49 7.01 5.22
N ASP A 34 -15.45 6.69 4.32
CA ASP A 34 -16.65 7.51 4.09
C ASP A 34 -17.47 7.61 5.38
N TYR A 35 -17.75 6.45 6.01
CA TYR A 35 -18.48 6.39 7.26
C TYR A 35 -17.75 7.12 8.41
N TRP A 36 -16.47 6.82 8.59
CA TRP A 36 -15.69 7.41 9.67
C TRP A 36 -15.60 8.92 9.56
N PHE A 37 -15.43 9.45 8.35
CA PHE A 37 -15.45 10.89 8.12
C PHE A 37 -16.82 11.51 8.49
N GLN A 38 -17.93 10.84 8.18
CA GLN A 38 -19.26 11.32 8.54
C GLN A 38 -19.48 11.44 10.06
N VAL A 39 -18.94 10.50 10.84
CA VAL A 39 -19.16 10.45 12.30
C VAL A 39 -18.09 11.19 13.10
N GLU A 40 -16.85 11.29 12.59
CA GLU A 40 -15.73 11.95 13.28
C GLU A 40 -14.90 12.87 12.34
N PRO A 41 -15.51 13.88 11.69
CA PRO A 41 -14.79 14.73 10.73
C PRO A 41 -13.60 15.50 11.33
N ASN A 42 -13.62 15.73 12.64
CA ASN A 42 -12.56 16.43 13.37
C ASN A 42 -11.24 15.63 13.49
N ARG A 43 -11.25 14.33 13.20
CA ARG A 43 -10.04 13.50 13.12
C ARG A 43 -9.19 13.84 11.90
N TYR A 44 -9.78 14.44 10.88
CA TYR A 44 -9.14 14.73 9.60
C TYR A 44 -8.59 16.16 9.56
N TYR A 45 -7.39 16.31 9.04
CA TYR A 45 -6.75 17.62 8.94
C TYR A 45 -7.64 18.62 8.19
N ASN A 46 -7.91 19.76 8.82
CA ASN A 46 -8.84 20.80 8.34
C ASN A 46 -10.26 20.31 8.01
N GLY A 47 -10.70 19.17 8.55
CA GLY A 47 -12.01 18.60 8.27
C GLY A 47 -12.21 18.21 6.79
N ILE A 48 -11.16 17.84 6.09
CA ILE A 48 -11.22 17.43 4.68
C ILE A 48 -11.16 15.91 4.61
N GLY A 49 -12.25 15.30 4.14
CA GLY A 49 -12.42 13.85 4.04
C GLY A 49 -12.27 13.29 2.62
N PRO A 50 -12.64 12.01 2.45
CA PRO A 50 -12.56 11.31 1.16
C PRO A 50 -13.55 11.81 0.10
N ASP A 51 -14.48 12.69 0.48
CA ASP A 51 -15.38 13.40 -0.43
C ASP A 51 -14.66 14.47 -1.27
N LYS A 52 -13.53 14.99 -0.77
CA LYS A 52 -12.65 15.92 -1.48
C LYS A 52 -11.35 15.26 -1.89
N THR A 53 -11.32 14.76 -3.10
CA THR A 53 -10.15 14.10 -3.69
C THR A 53 -9.68 14.85 -4.96
N SER A 54 -8.81 14.23 -5.76
CA SER A 54 -8.49 14.72 -7.10
C SER A 54 -9.62 14.49 -8.12
N THR A 55 -10.79 14.00 -7.67
CA THR A 55 -11.97 13.74 -8.52
C THR A 55 -11.65 12.93 -9.77
N PHE A 56 -10.82 11.90 -9.63
CA PHE A 56 -10.41 11.04 -10.74
C PHE A 56 -11.61 10.41 -11.46
N TYR A 57 -12.71 10.12 -10.72
CA TYR A 57 -13.94 9.59 -11.31
C TYR A 57 -14.49 10.48 -12.45
N GLU A 58 -14.33 11.80 -12.33
CA GLU A 58 -14.82 12.77 -13.33
C GLU A 58 -13.73 13.28 -14.28
N ASN A 59 -12.44 13.16 -13.91
CA ASN A 59 -11.34 13.77 -14.64
C ASN A 59 -10.30 12.76 -15.18
N TRP A 60 -10.62 11.48 -15.17
CA TRP A 60 -9.67 10.42 -15.54
C TRP A 60 -9.07 10.55 -16.94
N GLU A 61 -9.82 11.10 -17.90
CA GLU A 61 -9.32 11.34 -19.26
C GLU A 61 -8.12 12.31 -19.26
N LYS A 62 -8.29 13.45 -18.56
CA LYS A 62 -7.20 14.44 -18.40
C LYS A 62 -6.02 13.88 -17.60
N ASP A 63 -6.32 13.06 -16.60
CA ASP A 63 -5.28 12.46 -15.75
C ASP A 63 -4.47 11.43 -16.57
N ILE A 64 -5.08 10.68 -17.48
CA ILE A 64 -4.37 9.79 -18.42
C ILE A 64 -3.52 10.59 -19.41
N GLU A 65 -4.01 11.73 -19.93
CA GLU A 65 -3.20 12.61 -20.77
C GLU A 65 -1.93 13.09 -20.04
N LEU A 66 -2.05 13.44 -18.76
CA LEU A 66 -0.90 13.82 -17.92
C LEU A 66 0.05 12.66 -17.63
N LEU A 67 -0.43 11.40 -17.51
CA LEU A 67 0.43 10.24 -17.41
C LEU A 67 1.33 10.09 -18.64
N LEU A 68 0.78 10.31 -19.82
CA LEU A 68 1.53 10.30 -21.09
C LEU A 68 2.53 11.45 -21.15
N GLU A 69 2.11 12.66 -20.78
CA GLU A 69 2.98 13.84 -20.75
C GLU A 69 4.17 13.65 -19.81
N THR A 70 3.99 12.94 -18.71
CA THR A 70 5.05 12.62 -17.73
C THR A 70 5.83 11.35 -18.04
N GLY A 71 5.57 10.71 -19.19
CA GLY A 71 6.35 9.58 -19.69
C GLY A 71 6.14 8.27 -18.91
N HIS A 72 4.98 8.10 -18.28
CA HIS A 72 4.65 6.87 -17.58
C HIS A 72 4.58 5.67 -18.51
N THR A 73 5.28 4.60 -18.16
CA THR A 73 5.20 3.30 -18.81
C THR A 73 4.40 2.30 -17.98
N ALA A 74 4.13 2.62 -16.72
CA ALA A 74 3.29 1.84 -15.82
C ALA A 74 2.41 2.76 -14.96
N PHE A 75 1.26 2.25 -14.54
CA PHE A 75 0.37 2.93 -13.61
C PHE A 75 -0.27 1.92 -12.66
N ARG A 76 -0.27 2.21 -11.37
CA ARG A 76 -0.93 1.41 -10.36
C ARG A 76 -2.08 2.18 -9.73
N THR A 77 -3.24 1.54 -9.67
CA THR A 77 -4.41 2.07 -8.96
C THR A 77 -5.15 0.95 -8.25
N SER A 78 -6.28 1.24 -7.61
CA SER A 78 -7.15 0.24 -7.00
C SER A 78 -8.60 0.39 -7.45
N ILE A 79 -9.32 -0.73 -7.47
CA ILE A 79 -10.77 -0.74 -7.58
C ILE A 79 -11.34 -0.54 -6.17
N GLN A 80 -12.22 0.45 -5.97
CA GLN A 80 -12.97 0.54 -4.73
C GLN A 80 -14.04 -0.55 -4.69
N TRP A 81 -13.93 -1.45 -3.71
CA TRP A 81 -14.86 -2.57 -3.56
C TRP A 81 -16.32 -2.09 -3.47
N SER A 82 -16.60 -1.07 -2.65
CA SER A 82 -17.95 -0.49 -2.50
C SER A 82 -18.46 0.25 -3.75
N ARG A 83 -17.61 0.53 -4.73
CA ARG A 83 -18.05 1.08 -6.03
C ARG A 83 -18.58 0.00 -6.95
N ILE A 84 -18.08 -1.24 -6.83
CA ILE A 84 -18.56 -2.40 -7.58
C ILE A 84 -19.74 -3.08 -6.87
N PHE A 85 -19.58 -3.36 -5.57
CA PHE A 85 -20.61 -3.93 -4.71
C PHE A 85 -20.92 -2.95 -3.56
N PRO A 86 -21.95 -2.11 -3.70
CA PRO A 86 -22.25 -1.07 -2.70
C PRO A 86 -22.46 -1.60 -1.27
N GLN A 87 -22.95 -2.85 -1.15
CA GLN A 87 -23.12 -3.54 0.12
C GLN A 87 -22.01 -4.57 0.39
N GLY A 88 -20.89 -4.51 -0.34
CA GLY A 88 -19.80 -5.49 -0.26
C GLY A 88 -20.11 -6.85 -0.88
N ARG A 89 -21.36 -7.10 -1.21
CA ARG A 89 -21.90 -8.36 -1.78
C ARG A 89 -23.25 -8.11 -2.45
N GLY A 90 -23.75 -9.09 -3.21
CA GLY A 90 -25.10 -9.05 -3.81
C GLY A 90 -25.15 -8.22 -5.09
N GLU A 91 -25.89 -7.14 -5.12
CA GLU A 91 -26.08 -6.33 -6.32
C GLU A 91 -24.82 -5.60 -6.76
N VAL A 92 -24.54 -5.67 -8.06
CA VAL A 92 -23.45 -4.97 -8.73
C VAL A 92 -23.90 -3.58 -9.15
N ASN A 93 -23.08 -2.58 -8.94
CA ASN A 93 -23.28 -1.23 -9.46
C ASN A 93 -22.79 -1.12 -10.92
N PRO A 94 -23.68 -1.06 -11.91
CA PRO A 94 -23.28 -1.06 -13.31
C PRO A 94 -22.50 0.20 -13.73
N GLN A 95 -22.71 1.34 -13.04
CA GLN A 95 -21.98 2.58 -13.31
C GLN A 95 -20.51 2.45 -12.87
N GLY A 96 -20.27 1.84 -11.70
CA GLY A 96 -18.92 1.57 -11.21
C GLY A 96 -18.18 0.59 -12.12
N VAL A 97 -18.86 -0.44 -12.61
CA VAL A 97 -18.29 -1.39 -13.57
C VAL A 97 -17.90 -0.72 -14.87
N ALA A 98 -18.77 0.11 -15.42
CA ALA A 98 -18.53 0.85 -16.68
C ALA A 98 -17.37 1.85 -16.54
N PHE A 99 -17.29 2.55 -15.40
CA PHE A 99 -16.20 3.49 -15.10
C PHE A 99 -14.83 2.81 -15.18
N TYR A 100 -14.60 1.73 -14.40
CA TYR A 100 -13.30 1.05 -14.43
C TYR A 100 -12.98 0.46 -15.79
N ARG A 101 -13.97 -0.08 -16.51
CA ARG A 101 -13.72 -0.59 -17.86
C ARG A 101 -13.21 0.50 -18.80
N GLN A 102 -13.85 1.68 -18.83
CA GLN A 102 -13.43 2.81 -19.65
C GLN A 102 -12.02 3.30 -19.31
N VAL A 103 -11.72 3.44 -18.01
CA VAL A 103 -10.39 3.84 -17.53
C VAL A 103 -9.32 2.82 -17.96
N PHE A 104 -9.56 1.53 -17.74
CA PHE A 104 -8.58 0.48 -18.03
C PHE A 104 -8.39 0.31 -19.55
N GLU A 105 -9.44 0.40 -20.35
CA GLU A 105 -9.36 0.42 -21.81
C GLU A 105 -8.49 1.58 -22.31
N ALA A 106 -8.69 2.78 -21.75
CA ALA A 106 -7.89 3.95 -22.13
C ALA A 106 -6.41 3.81 -21.73
N ILE A 107 -6.11 3.30 -20.52
CA ILE A 107 -4.73 3.04 -20.06
C ILE A 107 -4.06 2.02 -20.99
N LYS A 108 -4.72 0.91 -21.28
CA LYS A 108 -4.20 -0.15 -22.14
C LYS A 108 -4.00 0.33 -23.59
N ALA A 109 -4.96 1.10 -24.14
CA ALA A 109 -4.87 1.66 -25.48
C ALA A 109 -3.66 2.58 -25.67
N ASN A 110 -3.19 3.20 -24.59
CA ASN A 110 -2.00 4.05 -24.57
C ASN A 110 -0.70 3.29 -24.24
N GLY A 111 -0.74 1.97 -24.11
CA GLY A 111 0.44 1.13 -23.90
C GLY A 111 1.05 1.25 -22.50
N ILE A 112 0.30 1.75 -21.53
CA ILE A 112 0.73 1.84 -20.13
C ILE A 112 0.46 0.50 -19.45
N HIS A 113 1.47 -0.08 -18.81
CA HIS A 113 1.37 -1.31 -18.02
C HIS A 113 0.50 -1.07 -16.77
N LEU A 114 -0.63 -1.74 -16.67
CA LEU A 114 -1.63 -1.52 -15.63
C LEU A 114 -1.55 -2.54 -14.50
N LEU A 115 -1.28 -2.04 -13.28
CA LEU A 115 -1.37 -2.82 -12.03
C LEU A 115 -2.64 -2.40 -11.27
N VAL A 116 -3.46 -3.37 -10.86
CA VAL A 116 -4.71 -3.11 -10.15
C VAL A 116 -4.76 -3.81 -8.81
N ASN A 117 -4.91 -3.00 -7.75
CA ASN A 117 -5.21 -3.50 -6.41
C ASN A 117 -6.71 -3.79 -6.28
N LEU A 118 -7.04 -4.93 -5.69
CA LEU A 118 -8.41 -5.25 -5.31
C LEU A 118 -8.83 -4.58 -4.00
N TYR A 119 -7.88 -4.26 -3.11
CA TYR A 119 -8.16 -3.67 -1.81
C TYR A 119 -7.09 -2.68 -1.37
N HIS A 120 -7.53 -1.48 -1.00
CA HIS A 120 -6.65 -0.42 -0.48
C HIS A 120 -7.30 0.29 0.72
N PHE A 121 -7.52 -0.46 1.82
CA PHE A 121 -8.11 -0.03 3.09
C PHE A 121 -9.60 0.33 3.02
N ASP A 122 -10.30 0.02 1.94
CA ASP A 122 -11.64 0.49 1.59
C ASP A 122 -12.73 -0.56 1.77
N LEU A 123 -12.72 -1.27 2.90
CA LEU A 123 -13.79 -2.24 3.21
C LEU A 123 -15.16 -1.57 3.09
N PRO A 124 -16.11 -2.14 2.31
CA PRO A 124 -17.48 -1.66 2.30
C PRO A 124 -18.07 -1.62 3.71
N PHE A 125 -18.60 -0.46 4.12
CA PHE A 125 -19.04 -0.27 5.49
C PHE A 125 -20.16 -1.24 5.89
N ALA A 126 -21.02 -1.64 4.97
CA ALA A 126 -22.06 -2.63 5.23
C ALA A 126 -21.52 -3.97 5.76
N LEU A 127 -20.30 -4.41 5.35
CA LEU A 127 -19.67 -5.62 5.89
C LEU A 127 -19.16 -5.42 7.31
N GLN A 128 -18.82 -4.19 7.68
CA GLN A 128 -18.44 -3.83 9.05
C GLN A 128 -19.69 -3.74 9.96
N GLU A 129 -20.74 -3.10 9.48
CA GLU A 129 -21.98 -2.91 10.22
C GLU A 129 -22.73 -4.22 10.47
N ASP A 130 -22.82 -5.08 9.46
CA ASP A 130 -23.54 -6.38 9.50
C ASP A 130 -22.78 -7.49 10.24
N GLY A 131 -21.46 -7.38 10.42
CA GLY A 131 -20.70 -8.53 10.86
C GLY A 131 -19.25 -8.30 11.29
N ASP A 132 -18.89 -7.15 11.84
CA ASP A 132 -17.54 -6.86 12.35
C ASP A 132 -16.42 -6.93 11.28
N GLY A 133 -16.75 -6.75 10.01
CA GLY A 133 -15.77 -6.61 8.94
C GLY A 133 -14.81 -7.80 8.82
N TRP A 134 -13.51 -7.54 8.84
CA TRP A 134 -12.49 -8.59 8.69
C TRP A 134 -12.39 -9.56 9.88
N GLU A 135 -13.02 -9.30 11.02
CA GLU A 135 -13.11 -10.30 12.09
C GLU A 135 -14.06 -11.46 11.75
N ASN A 136 -14.90 -11.30 10.73
CA ASN A 136 -15.88 -12.29 10.31
C ASN A 136 -15.39 -13.06 9.05
N LYS A 137 -15.35 -14.39 9.14
CA LYS A 137 -15.01 -15.25 7.98
C LYS A 137 -15.93 -15.07 6.78
N ALA A 138 -17.16 -14.57 6.95
CA ALA A 138 -18.06 -14.28 5.83
C ALA A 138 -17.51 -13.15 4.93
N THR A 139 -16.69 -12.24 5.47
CA THR A 139 -16.01 -11.19 4.69
C THR A 139 -14.97 -11.79 3.75
N ILE A 140 -14.29 -12.87 4.15
CA ILE A 140 -13.34 -13.61 3.30
C ILE A 140 -14.03 -14.09 2.05
N LYS A 141 -15.23 -14.72 2.20
CA LYS A 141 -16.01 -15.22 1.06
C LYS A 141 -16.52 -14.09 0.17
N ALA A 142 -16.99 -13.00 0.76
CA ALA A 142 -17.43 -11.82 0.01
C ALA A 142 -16.27 -11.21 -0.81
N TYR A 143 -15.05 -11.19 -0.24
CA TYR A 143 -13.86 -10.74 -0.94
C TYR A 143 -13.45 -11.66 -2.10
N GLU A 144 -13.47 -12.97 -1.89
CA GLU A 144 -13.21 -13.94 -2.98
C GLU A 144 -14.20 -13.75 -4.14
N ASP A 145 -15.50 -13.58 -3.84
CA ASP A 145 -16.53 -13.39 -4.86
C ASP A 145 -16.31 -12.05 -5.62
N TYR A 146 -15.97 -10.99 -4.90
CA TYR A 146 -15.60 -9.70 -5.49
C TYR A 146 -14.34 -9.81 -6.38
N ALA A 147 -13.30 -10.45 -5.90
CA ALA A 147 -12.06 -10.64 -6.66
C ALA A 147 -12.35 -11.44 -7.96
N ARG A 148 -13.07 -12.53 -7.86
CA ARG A 148 -13.48 -13.35 -9.02
C ARG A 148 -14.31 -12.55 -10.03
N PHE A 149 -15.22 -11.72 -9.55
CA PHE A 149 -15.97 -10.81 -10.41
C PHE A 149 -15.05 -9.84 -11.15
N CYS A 150 -14.08 -9.24 -10.47
CA CYS A 150 -13.11 -8.34 -11.10
C CYS A 150 -12.25 -9.05 -12.16
N PHE A 151 -11.77 -10.25 -11.88
CA PHE A 151 -11.00 -11.04 -12.84
C PHE A 151 -11.80 -11.37 -14.09
N GLN A 152 -13.06 -11.79 -13.93
CA GLN A 152 -13.96 -12.08 -15.07
C GLN A 152 -14.30 -10.84 -15.88
N THR A 153 -14.38 -9.67 -15.22
CA THR A 153 -14.84 -8.42 -15.85
C THR A 153 -13.72 -7.64 -16.53
N TYR A 154 -12.50 -7.65 -15.97
CA TYR A 154 -11.39 -6.80 -16.42
C TYR A 154 -10.12 -7.57 -16.76
N GLY A 155 -10.14 -8.90 -16.75
CA GLY A 155 -8.95 -9.72 -16.99
C GLY A 155 -8.32 -9.53 -18.37
N ASP A 156 -9.09 -9.06 -19.34
CA ASP A 156 -8.61 -8.69 -20.67
C ASP A 156 -7.86 -7.34 -20.73
N LEU A 157 -7.90 -6.55 -19.64
CA LEU A 157 -7.38 -5.19 -19.58
C LEU A 157 -6.23 -5.01 -18.59
N VAL A 158 -6.19 -5.78 -17.52
CA VAL A 158 -5.23 -5.65 -16.41
C VAL A 158 -4.02 -6.53 -16.66
N ASP A 159 -2.83 -5.95 -16.58
CA ASP A 159 -1.58 -6.69 -16.82
C ASP A 159 -1.11 -7.45 -15.58
N GLN A 160 -1.26 -6.86 -14.39
CA GLN A 160 -0.93 -7.49 -13.11
C GLN A 160 -1.95 -7.16 -12.03
N TRP A 161 -2.39 -8.17 -11.32
CA TRP A 161 -3.32 -8.03 -10.20
C TRP A 161 -2.60 -7.97 -8.85
N ILE A 162 -3.20 -7.28 -7.89
CA ILE A 162 -2.69 -7.19 -6.53
C ILE A 162 -3.85 -7.45 -5.58
N THR A 163 -3.67 -8.37 -4.64
CA THR A 163 -4.71 -8.74 -3.68
C THR A 163 -4.97 -7.62 -2.68
N PHE A 164 -3.96 -7.25 -1.91
CA PHE A 164 -4.02 -6.21 -0.87
C PHE A 164 -2.89 -5.22 -1.02
N ASN A 165 -3.17 -3.96 -0.66
CA ASN A 165 -2.14 -2.99 -0.31
C ASN A 165 -1.95 -2.98 1.20
N GLU A 166 -0.70 -3.20 1.66
CA GLU A 166 -0.26 -3.04 3.05
C GLU A 166 -1.23 -3.60 4.12
N PRO A 167 -1.56 -4.89 4.09
CA PRO A 167 -2.58 -5.44 4.99
C PRO A 167 -2.26 -5.28 6.48
N ILE A 168 -1.00 -5.09 6.85
CA ILE A 168 -0.59 -4.81 8.24
C ILE A 168 -1.09 -3.45 8.74
N VAL A 169 -1.26 -2.45 7.85
CA VAL A 169 -1.65 -1.09 8.24
C VAL A 169 -3.04 -1.02 8.89
N PRO A 170 -4.11 -1.59 8.31
CA PRO A 170 -5.39 -1.66 8.99
C PRO A 170 -5.35 -2.50 10.27
N VAL A 171 -4.55 -3.56 10.33
CA VAL A 171 -4.36 -4.39 11.53
C VAL A 171 -3.73 -3.58 12.65
N GLU A 172 -2.61 -2.91 12.36
CA GLU A 172 -1.88 -2.14 13.36
C GLU A 172 -2.70 -0.95 13.86
N PHE A 173 -3.13 -0.09 12.95
CA PHE A 173 -3.77 1.18 13.34
C PHE A 173 -5.24 1.05 13.73
N GLY A 174 -5.92 -0.02 13.32
CA GLY A 174 -7.32 -0.23 13.65
C GLY A 174 -7.55 -1.16 14.84
N TYR A 175 -6.57 -2.03 15.19
CA TYR A 175 -6.77 -3.08 16.20
C TYR A 175 -5.70 -3.13 17.30
N PHE A 176 -4.52 -2.55 17.11
CA PHE A 176 -3.57 -2.31 18.20
C PHE A 176 -3.63 -0.88 18.71
N TYR A 177 -3.97 0.08 17.85
CA TYR A 177 -3.99 1.49 18.19
C TYR A 177 -5.34 2.13 17.79
N ASP A 178 -5.73 3.17 18.55
CA ASP A 178 -6.89 4.02 18.25
C ASP A 178 -6.56 5.05 17.14
N ALA A 179 -5.94 4.60 16.05
CA ALA A 179 -5.48 5.48 14.98
C ALA A 179 -6.33 5.40 13.71
N HIS A 180 -6.94 4.22 13.44
CA HIS A 180 -7.89 4.02 12.36
C HIS A 180 -9.16 3.34 12.87
N TYR A 181 -10.27 3.48 12.13
CA TYR A 181 -11.47 2.70 12.39
C TYR A 181 -11.16 1.20 12.24
N PRO A 182 -11.66 0.29 13.09
CA PRO A 182 -12.73 0.43 14.08
C PRO A 182 -12.29 0.84 15.51
N HIS A 183 -11.09 1.35 15.73
CA HIS A 183 -10.61 1.86 17.02
C HIS A 183 -10.54 0.81 18.13
N LYS A 184 -10.32 -0.44 17.78
CA LYS A 184 -10.15 -1.51 18.77
C LYS A 184 -8.72 -1.52 19.30
N VAL A 185 -8.56 -1.83 20.59
CA VAL A 185 -7.26 -2.08 21.22
C VAL A 185 -7.33 -3.51 21.75
N ASP A 186 -7.20 -4.46 20.84
CA ASP A 186 -7.40 -5.90 21.10
C ASP A 186 -6.46 -6.73 20.22
N ALA A 187 -5.41 -7.29 20.84
CA ALA A 187 -4.42 -8.11 20.16
C ALA A 187 -5.02 -9.37 19.53
N LYS A 188 -6.05 -9.98 20.14
CA LYS A 188 -6.68 -11.18 19.62
C LYS A 188 -7.48 -10.87 18.35
N ALA A 189 -8.19 -9.74 18.32
CA ALA A 189 -8.86 -9.24 17.13
C ALA A 189 -7.85 -8.87 16.04
N ALA A 190 -6.73 -8.21 16.39
CA ALA A 190 -5.67 -7.86 15.45
C ALA A 190 -5.10 -9.09 14.73
N VAL A 191 -4.72 -10.13 15.49
CA VAL A 191 -4.18 -11.39 14.91
C VAL A 191 -5.23 -12.12 14.07
N LYS A 192 -6.49 -12.15 14.51
CA LYS A 192 -7.61 -12.71 13.74
C LYS A 192 -7.75 -12.00 12.40
N VAL A 193 -7.78 -10.67 12.39
CA VAL A 193 -7.89 -9.86 11.16
C VAL A 193 -6.69 -10.08 10.25
N ALA A 194 -5.47 -10.13 10.79
CA ALA A 194 -4.29 -10.45 10.00
C ALA A 194 -4.39 -11.82 9.32
N TYR A 195 -4.82 -12.84 10.06
CA TYR A 195 -5.04 -14.18 9.50
C TYR A 195 -6.14 -14.20 8.43
N HIS A 196 -7.28 -13.55 8.69
CA HIS A 196 -8.40 -13.52 7.74
C HIS A 196 -8.06 -12.76 6.45
N THR A 197 -7.31 -11.66 6.54
CA THR A 197 -6.85 -10.93 5.35
C THR A 197 -5.82 -11.73 4.55
N GLN A 198 -4.91 -12.46 5.22
CA GLN A 198 -3.99 -13.38 4.53
C GLN A 198 -4.77 -14.51 3.81
N LEU A 199 -5.73 -15.12 4.47
CA LEU A 199 -6.55 -16.19 3.86
C LEU A 199 -7.38 -15.64 2.69
N ALA A 200 -7.94 -14.43 2.81
CA ALA A 200 -8.66 -13.76 1.72
C ALA A 200 -7.73 -13.49 0.52
N SER A 201 -6.48 -13.05 0.77
CA SER A 201 -5.46 -12.89 -0.26
C SER A 201 -5.17 -14.22 -0.98
N THR A 202 -4.95 -15.28 -0.22
CA THR A 202 -4.74 -16.64 -0.74
C THR A 202 -5.88 -17.12 -1.64
N LEU A 203 -7.15 -16.92 -1.21
CA LEU A 203 -8.32 -17.30 -2.02
C LEU A 203 -8.44 -16.43 -3.28
N ALA A 204 -8.05 -15.16 -3.24
CA ALA A 204 -7.99 -14.33 -4.43
C ALA A 204 -6.89 -14.78 -5.41
N VAL A 205 -5.71 -15.19 -4.91
CA VAL A 205 -4.65 -15.81 -5.74
C VAL A 205 -5.19 -17.05 -6.44
N LYS A 206 -5.80 -17.96 -5.69
CA LYS A 206 -6.44 -19.17 -6.24
C LYS A 206 -7.48 -18.81 -7.30
N ALA A 207 -8.38 -17.89 -7.01
CA ALA A 207 -9.43 -17.45 -7.92
C ALA A 207 -8.86 -16.80 -9.21
N CYS A 208 -7.75 -16.07 -9.10
CA CYS A 208 -7.05 -15.49 -10.26
C CYS A 208 -6.52 -16.59 -11.18
N HIS A 209 -5.75 -17.54 -10.64
CA HIS A 209 -5.18 -18.64 -11.42
C HIS A 209 -6.25 -19.55 -12.06
N GLU A 210 -7.40 -19.75 -11.39
CA GLU A 210 -8.53 -20.48 -11.96
C GLU A 210 -9.25 -19.72 -13.09
N THR A 211 -9.31 -18.38 -13.00
CA THR A 211 -10.07 -17.55 -13.94
C THR A 211 -9.20 -17.04 -15.09
N LEU A 212 -7.95 -16.72 -14.80
CA LEU A 212 -6.96 -16.08 -15.68
C LEU A 212 -5.61 -16.81 -15.54
N PRO A 213 -5.44 -18.02 -16.07
CA PRO A 213 -4.26 -18.87 -15.81
C PRO A 213 -2.92 -18.27 -16.29
N ASP A 214 -2.96 -17.31 -17.23
CA ASP A 214 -1.76 -16.64 -17.74
C ASP A 214 -1.45 -15.29 -17.05
N SER A 215 -2.31 -14.84 -16.14
CA SER A 215 -2.14 -13.57 -15.42
C SER A 215 -1.30 -13.76 -14.15
N LYS A 216 -0.55 -12.71 -13.80
CA LYS A 216 0.18 -12.65 -12.53
C LYS A 216 -0.64 -11.94 -11.47
N ILE A 217 -0.61 -12.46 -10.25
CA ILE A 217 -1.20 -11.82 -9.08
C ILE A 217 -0.19 -11.74 -7.93
N GLY A 218 -0.09 -10.57 -7.31
CA GLY A 218 0.82 -10.28 -6.21
C GLY A 218 0.12 -9.75 -4.97
N ILE A 219 0.93 -9.37 -4.00
CA ILE A 219 0.53 -8.60 -2.82
C ILE A 219 1.49 -7.42 -2.67
N VAL A 220 1.02 -6.29 -2.16
CA VAL A 220 1.87 -5.14 -1.84
C VAL A 220 2.07 -5.06 -0.33
N LEU A 221 3.33 -5.07 0.09
CA LEU A 221 3.73 -4.98 1.49
C LEU A 221 4.58 -3.75 1.75
N ASN A 222 4.30 -3.05 2.84
CA ASN A 222 5.17 -2.00 3.35
C ASN A 222 6.34 -2.63 4.11
N LEU A 223 7.39 -2.95 3.37
CA LEU A 223 8.58 -3.55 3.96
C LEU A 223 9.45 -2.46 4.60
N THR A 224 9.43 -2.41 5.92
CA THR A 224 10.21 -1.47 6.73
C THR A 224 11.25 -2.27 7.53
N PRO A 225 12.48 -2.45 7.03
CA PRO A 225 13.49 -3.24 7.73
C PRO A 225 13.70 -2.74 9.15
N ALA A 226 13.67 -3.65 10.12
CA ALA A 226 13.85 -3.33 11.53
C ALA A 226 15.35 -3.27 11.89
N TYR A 227 15.79 -2.12 12.40
CA TYR A 227 17.18 -1.91 12.81
C TYR A 227 17.27 -1.75 14.33
N PRO A 228 18.08 -2.58 15.02
CA PRO A 228 18.27 -2.45 16.45
C PRO A 228 19.05 -1.19 16.81
N ARG A 229 18.75 -0.59 17.96
CA ARG A 229 19.51 0.53 18.52
C ARG A 229 20.98 0.21 18.70
N SER A 230 21.30 -1.03 19.07
CA SER A 230 22.67 -1.48 19.33
C SER A 230 22.82 -2.97 19.04
N GLN A 231 24.06 -3.47 19.13
CA GLN A 231 24.37 -4.91 19.05
C GLN A 231 24.10 -5.67 20.38
N HIS A 232 23.51 -5.01 21.36
CA HIS A 232 23.12 -5.71 22.60
C HIS A 232 22.05 -6.76 22.27
N PRO A 233 22.15 -8.00 22.80
CA PRO A 233 21.23 -9.09 22.46
C PRO A 233 19.74 -8.74 22.62
N ALA A 234 19.40 -7.93 23.64
CA ALA A 234 18.02 -7.50 23.85
C ALA A 234 17.51 -6.56 22.72
N ASP A 235 18.35 -5.63 22.22
CA ASP A 235 17.98 -4.76 21.10
C ASP A 235 17.88 -5.55 19.79
N VAL A 236 18.77 -6.52 19.58
CA VAL A 236 18.74 -7.42 18.41
C VAL A 236 17.48 -8.29 18.44
N LYS A 237 17.11 -8.86 19.61
CA LYS A 237 15.86 -9.60 19.76
C LYS A 237 14.63 -8.72 19.50
N ALA A 238 14.63 -7.47 19.98
CA ALA A 238 13.55 -6.52 19.74
C ALA A 238 13.37 -6.25 18.24
N ALA A 239 14.46 -6.05 17.49
CA ALA A 239 14.42 -5.86 16.04
C ALA A 239 13.94 -7.13 15.32
N ARG A 240 14.35 -8.32 15.75
CA ARG A 240 13.86 -9.59 15.19
C ARG A 240 12.35 -9.73 15.36
N ILE A 241 11.81 -9.44 16.56
CA ILE A 241 10.37 -9.52 16.79
C ILE A 241 9.60 -8.45 16.00
N ALA A 242 10.16 -7.24 15.91
CA ALA A 242 9.56 -6.19 15.08
C ALA A 242 9.44 -6.62 13.61
N ASP A 243 10.45 -7.27 13.07
CA ASP A 243 10.48 -7.80 11.70
C ASP A 243 9.44 -8.92 11.51
N LEU A 244 9.29 -9.82 12.51
CA LEU A 244 8.25 -10.84 12.51
C LEU A 244 6.85 -10.24 12.45
N PHE A 245 6.58 -9.19 13.23
CA PHE A 245 5.25 -8.60 13.32
C PHE A 245 4.94 -7.72 12.12
N GLN A 246 5.90 -6.88 11.69
CA GLN A 246 5.65 -5.85 10.68
C GLN A 246 5.79 -6.34 9.23
N ALA A 247 6.66 -7.33 8.99
CA ALA A 247 6.95 -7.82 7.65
C ALA A 247 6.61 -9.30 7.47
N GLN A 248 7.23 -10.18 8.25
CA GLN A 248 7.16 -11.62 8.01
C GLN A 248 5.76 -12.22 8.26
N SER A 249 4.92 -11.57 9.07
CA SER A 249 3.53 -11.97 9.31
C SER A 249 2.68 -12.08 8.02
N PHE A 250 3.03 -11.30 6.98
CA PHE A 250 2.39 -11.36 5.66
C PHE A 250 3.36 -11.83 4.56
N LEU A 251 4.64 -11.49 4.64
CA LEU A 251 5.62 -11.84 3.62
C LEU A 251 5.83 -13.35 3.50
N ASP A 252 6.04 -14.03 4.64
CA ASP A 252 6.29 -15.48 4.63
C ASP A 252 5.07 -16.27 4.14
N PRO A 253 3.84 -16.09 4.65
CA PRO A 253 2.69 -16.84 4.15
C PRO A 253 2.34 -16.49 2.70
N SER A 254 2.61 -15.25 2.25
CA SER A 254 2.33 -14.86 0.86
C SER A 254 3.31 -15.45 -0.15
N VAL A 255 4.60 -15.57 0.20
CA VAL A 255 5.66 -16.01 -0.75
C VAL A 255 6.10 -17.44 -0.49
N LEU A 256 6.23 -17.84 0.78
CA LEU A 256 6.70 -19.18 1.17
C LEU A 256 5.56 -20.14 1.50
N GLY A 257 4.32 -19.65 1.63
CA GLY A 257 3.15 -20.44 1.98
C GLY A 257 3.11 -20.93 3.45
N THR A 258 3.94 -20.35 4.31
CA THR A 258 4.04 -20.76 5.72
C THR A 258 4.28 -19.57 6.63
N TYR A 259 3.76 -19.62 7.85
CA TYR A 259 4.08 -18.61 8.87
C TYR A 259 5.43 -18.91 9.54
N PRO A 260 6.19 -17.89 9.98
CA PRO A 260 7.41 -18.08 10.76
C PRO A 260 7.11 -18.84 12.06
N GLU A 261 7.88 -19.90 12.38
CA GLU A 261 7.69 -20.70 13.59
C GLU A 261 7.78 -19.83 14.87
N GLU A 262 8.78 -18.94 14.93
CA GLU A 262 8.96 -18.01 16.04
C GLU A 262 7.75 -17.07 16.26
N LEU A 263 7.08 -16.64 15.19
CA LEU A 263 5.83 -15.85 15.27
C LEU A 263 4.71 -16.70 15.89
N VAL A 264 4.54 -17.93 15.39
CA VAL A 264 3.51 -18.86 15.90
C VAL A 264 3.73 -19.18 17.38
N GLU A 265 4.98 -19.39 17.80
CA GLU A 265 5.34 -19.61 19.21
C GLU A 265 4.97 -18.40 20.08
N ILE A 266 5.33 -17.18 19.67
CA ILE A 266 4.97 -15.94 20.39
C ILE A 266 3.44 -15.82 20.52
N LEU A 267 2.69 -16.06 19.45
CA LEU A 267 1.23 -15.98 19.47
C LEU A 267 0.62 -17.04 20.39
N ALA A 268 1.18 -18.26 20.42
CA ALA A 268 0.74 -19.34 21.29
C ALA A 268 0.99 -19.03 22.78
N GLU A 269 2.17 -18.48 23.10
CA GLU A 269 2.52 -18.07 24.47
C GLU A 269 1.56 -17.03 25.06
N HIS A 270 0.92 -16.23 24.20
CA HIS A 270 0.00 -15.16 24.58
C HIS A 270 -1.50 -15.48 24.34
N ASP A 271 -1.85 -16.73 24.01
CA ASP A 271 -3.22 -17.16 23.67
C ASP A 271 -3.87 -16.34 22.53
N LEU A 272 -3.06 -16.02 21.51
CA LEU A 272 -3.45 -15.20 20.37
C LEU A 272 -3.63 -15.98 19.06
N LEU A 273 -3.38 -17.29 19.03
CA LEU A 273 -3.54 -18.08 17.83
C LEU A 273 -4.97 -17.95 17.26
N PRO A 274 -5.12 -17.66 15.97
CA PRO A 274 -6.43 -17.58 15.35
C PRO A 274 -7.06 -18.97 15.18
N ASP A 275 -8.38 -19.02 15.10
CA ASP A 275 -9.11 -20.26 14.76
C ASP A 275 -8.85 -20.60 13.28
N SER A 276 -7.80 -21.38 13.04
CA SER A 276 -7.41 -21.89 11.71
C SER A 276 -7.75 -23.37 11.56
N THR A 277 -8.05 -23.80 10.35
CA THR A 277 -8.19 -25.22 10.01
C THR A 277 -7.00 -25.73 9.23
N ALA A 278 -6.80 -27.05 9.21
CA ALA A 278 -5.73 -27.66 8.41
C ALA A 278 -5.91 -27.36 6.92
N GLU A 279 -7.16 -27.33 6.45
CA GLU A 279 -7.51 -27.03 5.06
C GLU A 279 -7.17 -25.55 4.70
N GLU A 280 -7.42 -24.61 5.61
CA GLU A 280 -7.07 -23.20 5.41
C GLU A 280 -5.54 -23.01 5.34
N LEU A 281 -4.78 -23.69 6.19
CA LEU A 281 -3.31 -23.65 6.16
C LEU A 281 -2.74 -24.33 4.91
N GLU A 282 -3.39 -25.38 4.42
CA GLU A 282 -3.04 -26.01 3.15
C GLU A 282 -3.27 -25.07 1.96
N LEU A 283 -4.40 -24.34 1.93
CA LEU A 283 -4.67 -23.34 0.91
C LEU A 283 -3.59 -22.26 0.88
N ILE A 284 -3.16 -21.76 2.05
CA ILE A 284 -2.07 -20.77 2.16
C ILE A 284 -0.77 -21.35 1.58
N ARG A 285 -0.48 -22.61 1.84
CA ARG A 285 0.73 -23.27 1.34
C ARG A 285 0.73 -23.45 -0.18
N GLU A 286 -0.43 -23.77 -0.77
CA GLU A 286 -0.55 -24.10 -2.19
C GLU A 286 -0.72 -22.88 -3.10
N HIS A 287 -1.24 -21.77 -2.58
CA HIS A 287 -1.61 -20.58 -3.37
C HIS A 287 -0.81 -19.34 -2.95
N THR A 288 0.47 -19.35 -3.27
CA THR A 288 1.37 -18.20 -3.06
C THR A 288 1.32 -17.21 -4.22
N VAL A 289 1.78 -15.98 -3.99
CA VAL A 289 1.79 -14.92 -5.00
C VAL A 289 2.87 -15.13 -6.07
N ASP A 290 2.65 -14.56 -7.27
CA ASP A 290 3.59 -14.63 -8.40
C ASP A 290 4.65 -13.54 -8.34
N PHE A 291 4.36 -12.42 -7.69
CA PHE A 291 5.27 -11.29 -7.52
C PHE A 291 4.98 -10.49 -6.24
N LEU A 292 5.94 -9.65 -5.84
CA LEU A 292 5.75 -8.70 -4.73
C LEU A 292 5.70 -7.26 -5.23
N GLY A 293 4.77 -6.47 -4.68
CA GLY A 293 4.91 -5.04 -4.61
C GLY A 293 5.54 -4.65 -3.27
N VAL A 294 6.45 -3.72 -3.31
CA VAL A 294 7.14 -3.21 -2.12
C VAL A 294 6.85 -1.73 -1.97
N ASN A 295 6.30 -1.33 -0.82
CA ASN A 295 6.21 0.07 -0.43
C ASN A 295 7.31 0.35 0.60
N TYR A 296 8.09 1.42 0.37
CA TYR A 296 9.14 1.83 1.28
C TYR A 296 9.25 3.35 1.40
N TYR A 297 9.17 3.85 2.62
CA TYR A 297 9.27 5.28 2.93
C TYR A 297 10.34 5.59 3.97
N GLN A 298 10.52 4.71 4.97
CA GLN A 298 11.44 4.90 6.09
C GLN A 298 11.80 3.54 6.71
N PRO A 299 12.92 3.46 7.46
CA PRO A 299 13.25 2.27 8.24
C PRO A 299 12.44 2.21 9.53
N LEU A 300 12.31 1.04 10.11
CA LEU A 300 11.83 0.83 11.46
C LEU A 300 13.03 0.70 12.41
N ARG A 301 13.28 1.71 13.26
CA ARG A 301 14.32 1.62 14.27
C ARG A 301 13.72 1.29 15.62
N VAL A 302 14.27 0.28 16.28
CA VAL A 302 13.72 -0.25 17.53
C VAL A 302 14.80 -0.49 18.59
N MET A 303 14.35 -0.61 19.83
CA MET A 303 15.14 -1.01 20.97
C MET A 303 14.32 -1.93 21.88
N ALA A 304 14.99 -2.66 22.75
CA ALA A 304 14.32 -3.42 23.81
C ALA A 304 13.46 -2.50 24.69
N PRO A 305 12.31 -2.98 25.17
CA PRO A 305 11.48 -2.23 26.10
C PRO A 305 12.29 -1.81 27.34
N ARG A 306 12.20 -0.52 27.68
CA ARG A 306 12.94 0.06 28.82
C ARG A 306 12.29 -0.25 30.16
N PHE A 307 11.00 -0.49 30.15
CA PHE A 307 10.20 -0.74 31.35
C PHE A 307 9.25 -1.92 31.12
N ALA A 308 9.06 -2.73 32.16
CA ALA A 308 8.02 -3.75 32.15
C ALA A 308 6.64 -3.06 32.07
N LYS A 309 5.76 -3.62 31.26
CA LYS A 309 4.37 -3.15 31.17
C LYS A 309 3.56 -3.66 32.37
N HIS A 310 2.54 -2.92 32.73
CA HIS A 310 1.62 -3.33 33.79
C HIS A 310 0.89 -4.63 33.38
N PRO A 311 0.78 -5.65 34.25
CA PRO A 311 0.16 -6.94 33.90
C PRO A 311 -1.30 -6.84 33.39
N GLY A 312 -2.03 -5.78 33.75
CA GLY A 312 -3.39 -5.54 33.27
C GLY A 312 -3.50 -4.62 32.06
N SER A 313 -2.37 -4.21 31.45
CA SER A 313 -2.43 -3.42 30.22
C SER A 313 -2.74 -4.30 29.01
N PRO A 314 -3.43 -3.76 27.97
CA PRO A 314 -3.57 -4.47 26.70
C PRO A 314 -2.21 -4.91 26.16
N LEU A 315 -2.16 -6.10 25.56
CA LEU A 315 -0.95 -6.57 24.89
C LEU A 315 -0.79 -5.77 23.58
N LEU A 316 0.31 -5.05 23.49
CA LEU A 316 0.68 -4.21 22.35
C LEU A 316 2.09 -4.56 21.87
N PRO A 317 2.49 -4.18 20.66
CA PRO A 317 3.85 -4.37 20.16
C PRO A 317 4.95 -3.86 21.12
N GLU A 318 4.67 -2.80 21.90
CA GLU A 318 5.59 -2.23 22.89
C GLU A 318 5.92 -3.15 24.08
N HIS A 319 5.27 -4.30 24.20
CA HIS A 319 5.70 -5.35 25.13
C HIS A 319 6.98 -6.04 24.64
N PHE A 320 7.26 -6.00 23.34
CA PHE A 320 8.34 -6.71 22.69
C PHE A 320 9.46 -5.77 22.19
N TYR A 321 9.10 -4.56 21.72
CA TYR A 321 10.05 -3.55 21.25
C TYR A 321 9.47 -2.14 21.41
N GLU A 322 10.35 -1.16 21.52
CA GLU A 322 9.96 0.26 21.50
C GLU A 322 10.61 0.97 20.31
N PRO A 323 9.95 1.98 19.69
CA PRO A 323 10.56 2.80 18.67
C PRO A 323 11.81 3.51 19.18
N TYR A 324 12.85 3.58 18.35
CA TYR A 324 14.09 4.26 18.64
C TYR A 324 14.35 5.41 17.68
N VAL A 325 14.55 6.59 18.21
CA VAL A 325 14.92 7.77 17.43
C VAL A 325 16.47 7.89 17.39
N MET A 326 17.07 7.53 16.25
CA MET A 326 18.52 7.61 16.08
C MET A 326 18.97 9.08 16.04
N PRO A 327 19.89 9.50 16.91
CA PRO A 327 20.47 10.85 16.85
C PRO A 327 21.18 11.12 15.51
N GLY A 328 20.97 12.32 14.96
CA GLY A 328 21.64 12.73 13.72
C GLY A 328 21.09 12.09 12.43
N ARG A 329 19.99 11.32 12.49
CA ARG A 329 19.34 10.80 11.28
C ARG A 329 18.90 11.92 10.34
N LYS A 330 18.98 11.68 9.03
CA LYS A 330 18.38 12.55 8.02
C LYS A 330 16.86 12.36 8.07
N ILE A 331 16.09 13.43 8.17
CA ILE A 331 14.63 13.36 8.27
C ILE A 331 13.95 14.23 7.23
N ASN A 332 12.77 13.83 6.82
CA ASN A 332 11.78 14.70 6.20
C ASN A 332 11.13 15.55 7.30
N PRO A 333 11.39 16.87 7.37
CA PRO A 333 10.91 17.72 8.47
C PRO A 333 9.38 17.88 8.48
N HIS A 334 8.70 17.57 7.37
CA HIS A 334 7.24 17.71 7.24
C HIS A 334 6.46 16.49 7.75
N ARG A 335 7.10 15.31 7.80
CA ARG A 335 6.51 14.05 8.29
C ARG A 335 7.23 13.49 9.52
N GLY A 336 8.45 13.96 9.80
CA GLY A 336 9.31 13.38 10.83
C GLY A 336 9.90 12.01 10.45
N TRP A 337 9.66 11.54 9.23
CA TRP A 337 10.13 10.26 8.74
C TRP A 337 11.63 10.30 8.41
N GLU A 338 12.34 9.25 8.78
CA GLU A 338 13.75 9.12 8.45
C GLU A 338 13.91 8.87 6.94
N ILE A 339 14.82 9.62 6.31
CA ILE A 339 15.24 9.37 4.94
C ILE A 339 16.46 8.45 5.01
N TYR A 340 16.27 7.18 4.63
CA TYR A 340 17.31 6.16 4.68
C TYR A 340 17.28 5.32 3.41
N GLU A 341 18.00 5.77 2.42
CA GLU A 341 17.99 5.25 1.05
C GLU A 341 18.46 3.79 1.00
N GLN A 342 19.42 3.41 1.86
CA GLN A 342 19.96 2.03 1.92
C GLN A 342 18.92 0.98 2.32
N GLY A 343 17.79 1.39 2.91
CA GLY A 343 16.69 0.47 3.25
C GLY A 343 16.20 -0.32 2.03
N ILE A 344 16.12 0.31 0.86
CA ILE A 344 15.74 -0.38 -0.40
C ILE A 344 16.75 -1.48 -0.76
N TYR A 345 18.03 -1.20 -0.64
CA TYR A 345 19.07 -2.20 -0.90
C TYR A 345 18.94 -3.40 0.04
N HIS A 346 18.72 -3.16 1.35
CA HIS A 346 18.55 -4.24 2.32
C HIS A 346 17.30 -5.06 2.08
N ILE A 347 16.17 -4.42 1.70
CA ILE A 347 14.94 -5.12 1.29
C ILE A 347 15.23 -6.02 0.08
N ALA A 348 15.90 -5.50 -0.93
CA ALA A 348 16.23 -6.24 -2.15
C ALA A 348 17.13 -7.46 -1.86
N GLN A 349 18.14 -7.30 -0.98
CA GLN A 349 18.99 -8.42 -0.55
C GLN A 349 18.19 -9.46 0.22
N ASN A 350 17.30 -9.05 1.13
CA ASN A 350 16.43 -9.96 1.86
C ASN A 350 15.53 -10.77 0.92
N ILE A 351 14.88 -10.12 -0.05
CA ILE A 351 14.04 -10.80 -1.05
C ILE A 351 14.89 -11.81 -1.85
N LYS A 352 16.08 -11.40 -2.27
CA LYS A 352 16.98 -12.24 -3.05
C LYS A 352 17.47 -13.48 -2.26
N GLU A 353 17.87 -13.30 -1.03
CA GLU A 353 18.50 -14.34 -0.21
C GLU A 353 17.49 -15.29 0.44
N ASN A 354 16.36 -14.78 0.88
CA ASN A 354 15.41 -15.51 1.73
C ASN A 354 14.08 -15.85 1.03
N TYR A 355 13.75 -15.20 -0.10
CA TYR A 355 12.46 -15.40 -0.79
C TYR A 355 12.63 -15.79 -2.26
N GLY A 356 13.68 -16.57 -2.55
CA GLY A 356 13.91 -17.15 -3.89
C GLY A 356 14.14 -16.11 -5.00
N ASN A 357 14.46 -14.87 -4.64
CA ASN A 357 14.57 -13.75 -5.58
C ASN A 357 13.33 -13.59 -6.46
N ILE A 358 12.14 -13.78 -5.86
CA ILE A 358 10.86 -13.59 -6.54
C ILE A 358 10.83 -12.24 -7.28
N GLU A 359 10.13 -12.17 -8.40
CA GLU A 359 9.94 -10.91 -9.12
C GLU A 359 9.26 -9.87 -8.21
N TRP A 360 9.74 -8.63 -8.23
CA TRP A 360 9.14 -7.56 -7.44
C TRP A 360 9.25 -6.19 -8.09
N MET A 361 8.46 -5.25 -7.63
CA MET A 361 8.52 -3.83 -7.99
C MET A 361 8.51 -2.96 -6.75
N LEU A 362 9.22 -1.84 -6.79
CA LEU A 362 9.04 -0.79 -5.79
C LEU A 362 7.75 -0.04 -6.15
N THR A 363 6.64 -0.41 -5.48
CA THR A 363 5.29 0.06 -5.83
C THR A 363 4.89 1.35 -5.15
N GLU A 364 5.59 1.75 -4.09
CA GLU A 364 5.47 3.09 -3.50
C GLU A 364 6.79 3.52 -2.88
N ASN A 365 7.21 4.72 -3.23
CA ASN A 365 8.28 5.46 -2.59
C ASN A 365 8.04 6.94 -2.88
N GLY A 366 8.11 7.81 -1.87
CA GLY A 366 7.79 9.21 -2.06
C GLY A 366 8.03 10.07 -0.83
N MET A 367 7.96 11.38 -1.01
CA MET A 367 8.20 12.36 0.02
C MET A 367 7.03 13.34 0.11
N GLY A 368 6.30 13.31 1.23
CA GLY A 368 5.24 14.26 1.51
C GLY A 368 5.78 15.57 2.10
N VAL A 369 5.37 16.70 1.54
CA VAL A 369 5.84 18.03 1.95
C VAL A 369 4.66 18.94 2.24
N GLU A 370 4.73 19.69 3.35
CA GLU A 370 3.73 20.65 3.77
C GLU A 370 4.07 22.07 3.23
N GLY A 371 3.03 22.77 2.73
CA GLY A 371 3.15 24.16 2.29
C GLY A 371 4.09 24.30 1.08
N GLU A 372 3.89 23.52 0.03
CA GLU A 372 4.73 23.53 -1.18
C GLU A 372 4.68 24.87 -1.94
N ASP A 373 3.63 25.70 -1.74
CA ASP A 373 3.54 27.04 -2.36
C ASP A 373 4.74 27.94 -2.10
N LYS A 374 5.43 27.74 -0.97
CA LYS A 374 6.67 28.47 -0.66
C LYS A 374 7.83 28.18 -1.64
N PHE A 375 7.74 27.11 -2.42
CA PHE A 375 8.71 26.73 -3.44
C PHE A 375 8.24 27.10 -4.87
N ARG A 376 7.18 27.91 -4.99
CA ARG A 376 6.67 28.32 -6.29
C ARG A 376 7.52 29.40 -6.92
N GLU A 377 8.03 29.14 -8.11
CA GLU A 377 8.74 30.10 -8.96
C GLU A 377 8.16 30.06 -10.38
N ASN A 378 7.88 31.23 -10.95
CA ASN A 378 7.31 31.35 -12.29
C ASN A 378 6.05 30.47 -12.54
N GLY A 379 5.21 30.34 -11.52
CA GLY A 379 3.96 29.56 -11.58
C GLY A 379 4.09 28.06 -11.34
N MET A 380 5.29 27.51 -11.19
CA MET A 380 5.56 26.08 -10.99
C MET A 380 6.22 25.81 -9.64
N ILE A 381 5.83 24.73 -8.97
CA ILE A 381 6.50 24.23 -7.75
C ILE A 381 7.88 23.68 -8.10
N GLN A 382 8.94 24.25 -7.50
CA GLN A 382 10.33 23.79 -7.64
C GLN A 382 10.67 22.77 -6.58
N ASP A 383 10.22 21.54 -6.76
CA ASP A 383 10.35 20.47 -5.78
C ASP A 383 11.62 19.62 -5.95
N ASP A 384 12.78 20.29 -6.02
CA ASP A 384 14.11 19.67 -6.09
C ASP A 384 14.33 18.66 -4.95
N TYR A 385 13.80 18.94 -3.76
CA TYR A 385 13.86 18.04 -2.62
C TYR A 385 13.23 16.66 -2.92
N ARG A 386 12.16 16.61 -3.75
CA ARG A 386 11.53 15.35 -4.19
C ARG A 386 12.41 14.63 -5.20
N ILE A 387 12.98 15.36 -6.15
CA ILE A 387 13.93 14.83 -7.14
C ILE A 387 15.14 14.21 -6.42
N ASP A 388 15.73 14.93 -5.45
CA ASP A 388 16.88 14.46 -4.70
C ASP A 388 16.55 13.20 -3.86
N PHE A 389 15.37 13.18 -3.23
CA PHE A 389 14.86 12.02 -2.51
C PHE A 389 14.77 10.80 -3.42
N VAL A 390 14.11 10.93 -4.57
CA VAL A 390 13.93 9.84 -5.54
C VAL A 390 15.27 9.38 -6.09
N LYS A 391 16.17 10.30 -6.48
CA LYS A 391 17.52 9.94 -6.95
C LYS A 391 18.34 9.17 -5.91
N GLY A 392 18.21 9.53 -4.63
CA GLY A 392 18.89 8.83 -3.54
C GLY A 392 18.45 7.37 -3.48
N HIS A 393 17.14 7.13 -3.46
CA HIS A 393 16.56 5.79 -3.40
C HIS A 393 16.83 4.98 -4.67
N LEU A 394 16.75 5.59 -5.85
CA LEU A 394 17.06 4.94 -7.12
C LEU A 394 18.51 4.50 -7.25
N ARG A 395 19.48 5.20 -6.61
CA ARG A 395 20.88 4.75 -6.57
C ARG A 395 21.02 3.42 -5.84
N GLU A 396 20.36 3.27 -4.70
CA GLU A 396 20.39 2.04 -3.92
C GLU A 396 19.61 0.91 -4.61
N LEU A 397 18.50 1.23 -5.27
CA LEU A 397 17.77 0.27 -6.08
C LEU A 397 18.60 -0.23 -7.27
N HIS A 398 19.26 0.69 -7.99
CA HIS A 398 20.16 0.34 -9.10
C HIS A 398 21.29 -0.58 -8.62
N ARG A 399 21.94 -0.22 -7.50
CA ARG A 399 22.97 -1.07 -6.88
C ARG A 399 22.45 -2.48 -6.57
N ALA A 400 21.23 -2.58 -6.02
CA ALA A 400 20.62 -3.88 -5.72
C ALA A 400 20.37 -4.70 -6.99
N ILE A 401 19.94 -4.07 -8.08
CA ILE A 401 19.74 -4.72 -9.39
C ILE A 401 21.07 -5.19 -9.97
N GLU A 402 22.12 -4.37 -9.91
CA GLU A 402 23.49 -4.76 -10.32
C GLU A 402 23.97 -5.99 -9.52
N ASP A 403 23.62 -6.06 -8.23
CA ASP A 403 23.91 -7.21 -7.38
C ASP A 403 22.96 -8.41 -7.60
N GLY A 404 22.07 -8.34 -8.60
CA GLY A 404 21.22 -9.43 -9.07
C GLY A 404 19.82 -9.50 -8.46
N ALA A 405 19.32 -8.43 -7.83
CA ALA A 405 17.92 -8.36 -7.39
C ALA A 405 16.96 -8.33 -8.59
N ASN A 406 15.85 -9.07 -8.50
CA ASN A 406 14.88 -9.22 -9.59
C ASN A 406 13.78 -8.14 -9.55
N CYS A 407 14.19 -6.86 -9.45
CA CYS A 407 13.26 -5.73 -9.46
C CYS A 407 12.93 -5.30 -10.89
N LYS A 408 11.64 -5.12 -11.19
CA LYS A 408 11.12 -4.84 -12.54
C LYS A 408 10.63 -3.42 -12.74
N GLY A 409 10.48 -2.62 -11.69
CA GLY A 409 9.93 -1.29 -11.84
C GLY A 409 10.01 -0.43 -10.60
N TYR A 410 9.80 0.87 -10.81
CA TYR A 410 9.70 1.89 -9.79
C TYR A 410 8.42 2.71 -10.01
N LEU A 411 7.54 2.71 -9.02
CA LEU A 411 6.33 3.52 -9.02
C LEU A 411 6.40 4.51 -7.86
N ILE A 412 6.41 5.81 -8.19
CA ILE A 412 6.43 6.85 -7.18
C ILE A 412 5.07 6.99 -6.50
N TRP A 413 5.04 7.25 -5.20
CA TRP A 413 3.86 7.73 -4.50
C TRP A 413 3.92 9.25 -4.40
N THR A 414 3.14 10.04 -5.16
CA THR A 414 2.01 9.62 -6.00
C THR A 414 1.99 10.42 -7.29
N PHE A 415 1.06 10.17 -8.17
CA PHE A 415 0.95 10.89 -9.45
C PHE A 415 0.47 12.34 -9.25
N ILE A 416 -0.78 12.51 -8.81
CA ILE A 416 -1.37 13.82 -8.49
C ILE A 416 -1.50 13.92 -6.97
N ASP A 417 -1.33 15.12 -6.41
CA ASP A 417 -1.59 15.33 -5.00
C ASP A 417 -2.95 14.73 -4.60
N CYS A 418 -2.93 13.77 -3.69
CA CYS A 418 -4.11 13.01 -3.29
C CYS A 418 -4.51 13.28 -1.84
N TRP A 419 -5.72 12.91 -1.51
CA TRP A 419 -6.17 12.84 -0.13
C TRP A 419 -5.38 11.76 0.63
N SER A 420 -4.69 12.16 1.72
CA SER A 420 -3.74 11.31 2.46
C SER A 420 -4.28 10.90 3.82
N TRP A 421 -5.42 10.22 3.84
CA TRP A 421 -6.07 9.69 5.05
C TRP A 421 -6.33 10.81 6.07
N LEU A 422 -6.06 10.59 7.37
CA LEU A 422 -6.22 11.62 8.42
C LEU A 422 -5.38 12.88 8.18
N ASN A 423 -4.33 12.78 7.41
CA ASN A 423 -3.50 13.92 7.01
C ASN A 423 -4.15 14.78 5.93
N SER A 424 -5.18 14.27 5.27
CA SER A 424 -5.87 14.94 4.17
C SER A 424 -4.87 15.49 3.13
N TYR A 425 -4.84 16.81 2.94
CA TYR A 425 -3.88 17.47 2.04
C TYR A 425 -2.77 18.24 2.75
N LYS A 426 -2.51 17.94 4.02
CA LYS A 426 -1.40 18.58 4.76
C LYS A 426 -0.06 18.36 4.08
N ASN A 427 0.18 17.12 3.66
CA ASN A 427 1.41 16.75 2.96
C ASN A 427 1.11 16.42 1.51
N ARG A 428 1.82 17.06 0.60
CA ARG A 428 1.70 16.86 -0.85
C ARG A 428 2.77 15.90 -1.34
N TYR A 429 2.37 14.90 -2.13
CA TYR A 429 3.26 13.84 -2.62
C TYR A 429 3.37 13.80 -4.15
N GLY A 430 2.46 14.47 -4.86
CA GLY A 430 2.29 14.34 -6.29
C GLY A 430 3.45 14.87 -7.12
N LEU A 431 3.64 14.29 -8.29
CA LEU A 431 4.38 14.87 -9.42
C LEU A 431 3.59 16.02 -10.04
N VAL A 432 2.27 15.97 -9.88
CA VAL A 432 1.29 16.96 -10.33
C VAL A 432 0.67 17.64 -9.11
N GLU A 433 0.70 18.95 -9.11
CA GLU A 433 -0.03 19.77 -8.15
C GLU A 433 -1.53 19.71 -8.41
N LEU A 434 -2.31 19.66 -7.36
CA LEU A 434 -3.76 19.77 -7.41
C LEU A 434 -4.23 21.02 -6.67
N ASP A 435 -4.95 21.89 -7.36
CA ASP A 435 -5.74 22.93 -6.74
C ASP A 435 -7.09 22.35 -6.27
N LEU A 436 -7.34 22.40 -4.95
CA LEU A 436 -8.52 21.77 -4.36
C LEU A 436 -9.85 22.49 -4.64
N GLU A 437 -9.79 23.77 -5.01
CA GLU A 437 -10.99 24.56 -5.29
C GLU A 437 -11.39 24.49 -6.76
N THR A 438 -10.40 24.63 -7.64
CA THR A 438 -10.62 24.66 -9.09
C THR A 438 -10.44 23.31 -9.77
N GLN A 439 -9.84 22.35 -9.07
CA GLN A 439 -9.45 21.04 -9.60
C GLN A 439 -8.44 21.17 -10.77
N GLU A 440 -7.72 22.27 -10.85
CA GLU A 440 -6.66 22.44 -11.84
C GLU A 440 -5.45 21.56 -11.51
N ARG A 441 -4.86 20.93 -12.53
CA ARG A 441 -3.67 20.10 -12.46
C ARG A 441 -2.52 20.85 -13.10
N ARG A 442 -1.38 20.94 -12.39
CA ARG A 442 -0.15 21.57 -12.91
C ARG A 442 1.04 20.66 -12.63
N LEU A 443 1.87 20.40 -13.64
CA LEU A 443 3.10 19.67 -13.43
C LEU A 443 4.02 20.43 -12.48
N LYS A 444 4.57 19.73 -11.50
CA LYS A 444 5.68 20.21 -10.69
C LYS A 444 7.02 19.96 -11.43
N LYS A 445 8.10 20.54 -10.99
CA LYS A 445 9.43 20.30 -11.57
C LYS A 445 9.78 18.80 -11.58
N SER A 446 9.41 18.08 -10.53
CA SER A 446 9.59 16.63 -10.45
C SER A 446 8.81 15.87 -11.52
N GLY A 447 7.65 16.35 -11.97
CA GLY A 447 6.89 15.75 -13.07
C GLY A 447 7.65 15.83 -14.40
N HIS A 448 8.22 16.99 -14.72
CA HIS A 448 9.08 17.16 -15.90
C HIS A 448 10.35 16.30 -15.81
N TRP A 449 11.00 16.28 -14.65
CA TRP A 449 12.17 15.44 -14.42
C TRP A 449 11.84 13.94 -14.51
N PHE A 450 10.66 13.51 -14.06
CA PHE A 450 10.24 12.11 -14.15
C PHE A 450 10.09 11.66 -15.61
N LYS A 451 9.60 12.54 -16.50
CA LYS A 451 9.62 12.29 -17.93
C LYS A 451 11.03 12.04 -18.45
N GLU A 452 11.98 12.90 -18.10
CA GLU A 452 13.39 12.74 -18.51
C GLU A 452 13.99 11.42 -17.98
N LEU A 453 13.65 11.04 -16.74
CA LEU A 453 14.05 9.79 -16.12
C LEU A 453 13.54 8.58 -16.92
N SER A 454 12.26 8.58 -17.27
CA SER A 454 11.61 7.50 -18.01
C SER A 454 12.13 7.42 -19.44
N ASP A 455 12.15 8.54 -20.18
CA ASP A 455 12.63 8.60 -21.57
C ASP A 455 14.09 8.12 -21.70
N ASN A 456 14.91 8.45 -20.72
CA ASN A 456 16.31 8.03 -20.68
C ASN A 456 16.53 6.64 -20.04
N ASN A 457 15.51 6.02 -19.47
CA ASN A 457 15.61 4.80 -18.67
C ASN A 457 16.74 4.93 -17.62
N GLY A 458 16.78 6.10 -16.94
CA GLY A 458 17.83 6.41 -15.95
C GLY A 458 18.19 7.88 -15.86
N PHE A 459 19.19 8.24 -15.05
CA PHE A 459 19.59 9.63 -14.78
C PHE A 459 21.08 9.78 -14.54
#